data_f302e04955e76fedda81f8fe244c6bf3
#
_entry.id   f302e04955e76fedda81f8fe244c6bf3
#
_cell.length_a   1.000
_cell.length_b   1.000
_cell.length_c   1.000
_cell.angle_alpha   90.00
_cell.angle_beta   90.00
_cell.angle_gamma   90.00
#
_symmetry.space_group_name_H-M   'P 1'
#
loop_
_entity.id
_entity.type
_entity.pdbx_description
1 polymer ?
#
loop_
_entity_poly.entity_id
_entity_poly.type
_entity_poly.pdbx_seq_one_letter_code
_entity_poly.pdbx_strand_id
1 'polypeptide(L)' 'MATEVTTTVPGNIWKVLVKEGDEVKKGDTLFIMEVMKTEVNHDSPVDGKVIQVHVVNDQEGVDPGIVAIVIE' A
#
# COMPACT_ATOMS: atom_id res chain seq x y z
N MET A 1 5.16 6.11 -16.72
CA MET A 1 6.15 6.12 -15.63
C MET A 1 5.53 5.48 -14.40
N ALA A 2 6.31 4.67 -13.71
CA ALA A 2 5.79 3.99 -12.51
C ALA A 2 5.69 4.94 -11.33
N THR A 3 4.66 4.79 -10.54
CA THR A 3 4.46 5.53 -9.30
C THR A 3 4.64 4.59 -8.13
N GLU A 4 5.54 4.94 -7.22
CA GLU A 4 5.78 4.16 -6.01
C GLU A 4 4.90 4.70 -4.89
N VAL A 5 4.15 3.80 -4.25
CA VAL A 5 3.35 4.13 -3.07
C VAL A 5 4.10 3.60 -1.87
N THR A 6 4.56 4.51 -1.02
CA THR A 6 5.37 4.16 0.14
C THR A 6 4.55 4.22 1.42
N THR A 7 5.01 3.46 2.41
CA THR A 7 4.47 3.58 3.76
C THR A 7 4.80 4.96 4.32
N THR A 8 3.90 5.54 5.08
CA THR A 8 4.07 6.88 5.64
C THR A 8 4.28 6.89 7.15
N VAL A 9 4.02 5.76 7.79
CA VAL A 9 4.08 5.62 9.26
C VAL A 9 4.69 4.27 9.62
N PRO A 10 5.33 4.15 10.80
CA PRO A 10 5.77 2.85 11.27
C PRO A 10 4.59 2.06 11.84
N GLY A 11 4.58 0.78 11.66
CA GLY A 11 3.51 -0.08 12.18
C GLY A 11 3.47 -1.43 11.50
N ASN A 12 2.28 -2.01 11.44
CA ASN A 12 2.07 -3.32 10.83
C ASN A 12 1.13 -3.19 9.64
N ILE A 13 1.35 -4.03 8.62
CA ILE A 13 0.38 -4.16 7.54
C ILE A 13 -0.77 -5.01 8.08
N TRP A 14 -1.97 -4.49 8.03
CA TRP A 14 -3.15 -5.26 8.43
C TRP A 14 -3.72 -6.01 7.24
N LYS A 15 -4.01 -5.29 6.14
CA LYS A 15 -4.53 -5.90 4.92
C LYS A 15 -3.95 -5.25 3.69
N VAL A 16 -3.70 -6.07 2.67
CA VAL A 16 -3.37 -5.62 1.32
C VAL A 16 -4.60 -5.92 0.46
N LEU A 17 -5.16 -4.88 -0.15
CA LEU A 17 -6.44 -4.97 -0.86
C LEU A 17 -6.29 -5.17 -2.37
N VAL A 18 -5.07 -5.08 -2.88
CA VAL A 18 -4.77 -5.20 -4.31
C VAL A 18 -3.71 -6.26 -4.55
N LYS A 19 -3.60 -6.70 -5.80
CA LYS A 19 -2.60 -7.66 -6.24
C LYS A 19 -2.04 -7.21 -7.58
N GLU A 20 -0.93 -7.79 -7.99
CA GLU A 20 -0.35 -7.52 -9.31
C GLU A 20 -1.37 -7.80 -10.40
N GLY A 21 -1.50 -6.85 -11.31
CA GLY A 21 -2.46 -6.91 -12.39
C GLY A 21 -3.77 -6.18 -12.14
N ASP A 22 -4.05 -5.77 -10.91
CA ASP A 22 -5.28 -5.03 -10.61
C ASP A 22 -5.21 -3.62 -11.16
N GLU A 23 -6.32 -3.16 -11.70
CA GLU A 23 -6.48 -1.76 -12.09
C GLU A 23 -7.02 -0.98 -10.91
N VAL A 24 -6.45 0.20 -10.67
CA VAL A 24 -6.85 1.07 -9.58
C VAL A 24 -7.09 2.47 -10.10
N LYS A 25 -7.89 3.21 -9.35
CA LYS A 25 -8.16 4.61 -9.60
C LYS A 25 -7.67 5.44 -8.44
N LYS A 26 -7.34 6.69 -8.72
CA LYS A 26 -6.95 7.63 -7.68
C LYS A 26 -7.98 7.63 -6.55
N GLY A 27 -7.51 7.44 -5.34
CA GLY A 27 -8.35 7.36 -4.15
C GLY A 27 -8.74 5.95 -3.72
N ASP A 28 -8.48 4.94 -4.54
CA ASP A 28 -8.72 3.55 -4.14
C ASP A 28 -7.76 3.15 -3.03
N THR A 29 -8.26 2.53 -1.98
CA THR A 29 -7.41 2.06 -0.89
C THR A 29 -6.61 0.84 -1.33
N LEU A 30 -5.29 0.93 -1.24
CA LEU A 30 -4.37 -0.11 -1.68
C LEU A 30 -4.05 -1.08 -0.56
N PHE A 31 -3.77 -0.55 0.62
CA PHE A 31 -3.50 -1.35 1.80
C PHE A 31 -3.81 -0.55 3.06
N ILE A 32 -3.97 -1.27 4.16
CA ILE A 32 -4.29 -0.67 5.45
C ILE A 32 -3.21 -1.09 6.44
N MET A 33 -2.66 -0.12 7.14
CA MET A 33 -1.71 -0.35 8.23
C MET A 33 -2.40 -0.18 9.56
N GLU A 34 -1.93 -0.91 10.57
CA GLU A 34 -2.32 -0.70 11.95
C GLU A 34 -1.18 -0.04 12.70
N VAL A 35 -1.46 1.12 13.28
CA VAL A 35 -0.51 1.90 14.05
C VAL A 35 -1.17 2.23 15.38
N MET A 36 -0.63 1.70 16.48
CA MET A 36 -1.15 1.95 17.83
C MET A 36 -2.67 1.70 17.91
N LYS A 37 -3.13 0.58 17.36
CA LYS A 37 -4.54 0.17 17.31
C LYS A 37 -5.43 1.09 16.47
N THR A 38 -4.83 1.90 15.62
CA THR A 38 -5.54 2.78 14.69
C THR A 38 -5.26 2.31 13.27
N GLU A 39 -6.29 2.24 12.44
CA GLU A 39 -6.15 1.88 11.03
C GLU A 39 -5.75 3.11 10.23
N VAL A 40 -4.72 2.95 9.39
CA VAL A 40 -4.24 4.00 8.49
C VAL A 40 -4.36 3.47 7.06
N ASN A 41 -5.24 4.08 6.28
CA ASN A 41 -5.44 3.69 4.89
C ASN A 41 -4.38 4.36 4.00
N HIS A 42 -3.86 3.59 3.05
CA HIS A 42 -2.96 4.12 2.01
C HIS A 42 -3.66 3.99 0.68
N ASP A 43 -3.99 5.14 0.10
CA ASP A 43 -4.78 5.21 -1.12
C ASP A 43 -3.90 5.46 -2.34
N SER A 44 -4.38 5.04 -3.51
CA SER A 44 -3.67 5.27 -4.75
C SER A 44 -3.65 6.76 -5.09
N PRO A 45 -2.47 7.33 -5.37
CA PRO A 45 -2.37 8.73 -5.79
C PRO A 45 -2.67 8.94 -7.26
N VAL A 46 -2.82 7.88 -8.02
CA VAL A 46 -2.99 7.93 -9.48
C VAL A 46 -3.92 6.82 -9.95
N ASP A 47 -4.45 6.98 -11.16
CA ASP A 47 -5.08 5.88 -11.90
C ASP A 47 -3.98 5.04 -12.54
N GLY A 48 -4.14 3.73 -12.58
CA GLY A 48 -3.18 2.88 -13.23
C GLY A 48 -3.34 1.41 -12.89
N LYS A 49 -2.31 0.65 -13.17
CA LYS A 49 -2.29 -0.79 -12.95
C LYS A 49 -1.19 -1.15 -11.95
N VAL A 50 -1.54 -1.97 -10.99
CA VAL A 50 -0.58 -2.47 -9.99
C VAL A 50 0.38 -3.44 -10.68
N ILE A 51 1.67 -3.10 -10.67
CA ILE A 51 2.70 -3.94 -11.31
C ILE A 51 3.58 -4.66 -10.29
N GLN A 52 3.66 -4.16 -9.04
CA GLN A 52 4.42 -4.81 -7.98
C GLN A 52 3.72 -4.61 -6.64
N VAL A 53 3.71 -5.65 -5.82
CA VAL A 53 3.22 -5.60 -4.44
C VAL A 53 4.32 -6.16 -3.56
N HIS A 54 4.85 -5.33 -2.67
CA HIS A 54 6.00 -5.66 -1.81
C HIS A 54 5.62 -5.93 -0.36
N VAL A 55 4.35 -5.84 -0.02
CA VAL A 55 3.85 -6.05 1.35
C VAL A 55 2.83 -7.19 1.35
N VAL A 56 2.65 -7.82 2.51
CA VAL A 56 1.71 -8.91 2.67
C VAL A 56 0.82 -8.64 3.89
N ASN A 57 -0.32 -9.33 3.93
CA ASN A 57 -1.22 -9.27 5.09
C ASN A 57 -0.47 -9.66 6.36
N ASP A 58 -0.78 -8.97 7.45
CA ASP A 58 -0.22 -9.26 8.77
C ASP A 58 1.30 -9.11 8.87
N GLN A 59 1.92 -8.37 7.95
CA GLN A 59 3.36 -8.10 8.02
C GLN A 59 3.65 -7.15 9.19
N GLU A 60 4.56 -7.55 10.07
CA GLU A 60 4.90 -6.79 11.27
C GLU A 60 6.19 -5.98 11.07
N GLY A 61 6.32 -4.91 11.86
CA GLY A 61 7.57 -4.17 11.93
C GLY A 61 7.93 -3.40 10.67
N VAL A 62 6.95 -2.78 10.04
CA VAL A 62 7.17 -2.04 8.80
C VAL A 62 7.56 -0.60 9.11
N ASP A 63 8.70 -0.16 8.57
CA ASP A 63 9.17 1.21 8.71
C ASP A 63 8.49 2.15 7.71
N PRO A 64 8.48 3.47 7.99
CA PRO A 64 8.01 4.44 6.99
C PRO A 64 9.00 4.52 5.83
N GLY A 65 8.51 4.90 4.66
CA GLY A 65 9.34 5.05 3.47
C GLY A 65 9.61 3.76 2.71
N ILE A 66 8.97 2.66 3.08
CA ILE A 66 9.09 1.39 2.37
C ILE A 66 8.18 1.43 1.14
N VAL A 67 8.70 1.07 -0.02
CA VAL A 67 7.89 0.94 -1.23
C VAL A 67 6.99 -0.27 -1.07
N ALA A 68 5.69 -0.02 -0.98
CA ALA A 68 4.70 -1.08 -0.75
C ALA A 68 4.07 -1.55 -2.06
N ILE A 69 3.66 -0.61 -2.89
CA ILE A 69 2.94 -0.87 -4.14
C ILE A 69 3.57 -0.03 -5.24
N VAL A 70 3.69 -0.59 -6.44
CA VAL A 70 4.13 0.16 -7.62
C VAL A 70 3.00 0.10 -8.65
N ILE A 71 2.62 1.27 -9.17
CA ILE A 71 1.53 1.45 -10.11
C ILE A 71 2.08 2.06 -11.41
N GLU A 72 1.63 1.53 -12.52
CA GLU A 72 2.03 2.06 -13.83
C GLU A 72 0.84 2.44 -14.72
#